data_f2bef7a53af03691504bbf39247a1efe
#
_entry.id   f2bef7a53af03691504bbf39247a1efe
#
_cell.length_a   1.000
_cell.length_b   1.000
_cell.length_c   1.000
_cell.angle_alpha   90.00
_cell.angle_beta   90.00
_cell.angle_gamma   90.00
#
_symmetry.space_group_name_H-M   'P 1'
#
loop_
_entity.id
_entity.type
_entity.pdbx_description
1 polymer ?
#
loop_
_entity_poly.entity_id
_entity_poly.type
_entity_poly.pdbx_seq_one_letter_code
_entity_poly.pdbx_strand_id
1 'polypeptide(L)'
;MEKPAPVPKATPPPDPVETGKWFDKCVIKIGRILEVKPHPNADKLYITKVDLGTEQRQIVAGMKTHYKEDELVGKLVATIVNLEPAMLRGVESAGMMFAFDEEGGKRIALVVPDGEARPGERVLALGRPVGVPVAKIGFKDFGRIEMRGAVAVSVEGETVSVEAPDRKFSVKAGPAFRPGQYIAALMAETPAALVTESGVPLTREREIANGARVR
;
A
#
# COMPACT_ATOMS: atom_id res chain seq x y z
N MET A 1 -34.77 22.10 11.99
CA MET A 1 -34.42 21.08 10.95
C MET A 1 -33.07 21.44 10.40
N GLU A 2 -32.05 20.73 10.84
CA GLU A 2 -30.68 20.96 10.42
C GLU A 2 -30.49 20.35 9.02
N LYS A 3 -30.00 21.14 8.06
CA LYS A 3 -29.72 20.68 6.69
C LYS A 3 -28.63 19.60 6.75
N PRO A 4 -28.83 18.41 6.15
CA PRO A 4 -27.76 17.40 6.13
C PRO A 4 -26.53 17.98 5.43
N ALA A 5 -25.35 17.75 6.03
CA ALA A 5 -24.08 18.16 5.47
C ALA A 5 -23.90 17.56 4.06
N PRO A 6 -23.34 18.32 3.10
CA PRO A 6 -23.15 17.82 1.73
C PRO A 6 -22.24 16.58 1.77
N VAL A 7 -22.74 15.49 1.17
CA VAL A 7 -21.96 14.26 0.97
C VAL A 7 -20.72 14.64 0.14
N PRO A 8 -19.50 14.33 0.60
CA PRO A 8 -18.29 14.62 -0.16
C PRO A 8 -18.40 13.96 -1.54
N LYS A 9 -18.33 14.75 -2.60
CA LYS A 9 -18.27 14.21 -3.97
C LYS A 9 -17.08 13.26 -4.05
N ALA A 10 -17.35 12.00 -4.38
CA ALA A 10 -16.29 11.03 -4.61
C ALA A 10 -15.34 11.58 -5.69
N THR A 11 -14.10 11.76 -5.34
CA THR A 11 -13.07 12.15 -6.31
C THR A 11 -12.98 11.02 -7.35
N PRO A 12 -13.07 11.32 -8.64
CA PRO A 12 -12.94 10.31 -9.68
C PRO A 12 -11.60 9.56 -9.51
N PRO A 13 -11.54 8.27 -9.87
CA PRO A 13 -10.29 7.53 -9.80
C PRO A 13 -9.22 8.19 -10.68
N PRO A 14 -7.93 8.10 -10.30
CA PRO A 14 -6.83 8.58 -11.12
C PRO A 14 -6.84 7.94 -12.51
N ASP A 15 -6.29 8.68 -13.50
CA ASP A 15 -6.10 8.17 -14.85
C ASP A 15 -5.14 6.96 -14.82
N PRO A 16 -5.49 5.83 -15.48
CA PRO A 16 -4.63 4.64 -15.48
C PRO A 16 -3.24 4.85 -16.10
N VAL A 17 -3.10 5.73 -17.10
CA VAL A 17 -1.80 6.10 -17.69
C VAL A 17 -0.95 6.85 -16.67
N GLU A 18 -1.53 7.85 -16.02
CA GLU A 18 -0.86 8.59 -14.95
C GLU A 18 -0.51 7.68 -13.77
N THR A 19 -1.40 6.74 -13.41
CA THR A 19 -1.13 5.73 -12.38
C THR A 19 0.15 4.96 -12.67
N GLY A 20 0.30 4.39 -13.85
CA GLY A 20 1.51 3.66 -14.25
C GLY A 20 2.76 4.54 -14.23
N LYS A 21 2.69 5.70 -14.86
CA LYS A 21 3.77 6.67 -14.95
C LYS A 21 4.31 7.14 -13.59
N TRP A 22 3.42 7.38 -12.62
CA TRP A 22 3.84 7.82 -11.29
C TRP A 22 4.30 6.65 -10.41
N PHE A 23 3.68 5.47 -10.55
CA PHE A 23 4.16 4.27 -9.87
C PHE A 23 5.62 3.94 -10.23
N ASP A 24 5.97 4.04 -11.51
CA ASP A 24 7.32 3.75 -12.02
C ASP A 24 8.41 4.68 -11.44
N LYS A 25 8.01 5.81 -10.84
CA LYS A 25 8.90 6.75 -10.15
C LYS A 25 9.06 6.47 -8.66
N CYS A 26 8.20 5.60 -8.09
CA CYS A 26 8.23 5.28 -6.67
C CYS A 26 9.33 4.29 -6.32
N VAL A 27 9.83 4.42 -5.10
CA VAL A 27 10.61 3.38 -4.43
C VAL A 27 9.77 2.85 -3.27
N ILE A 28 9.23 1.66 -3.44
CA ILE A 28 8.46 0.98 -2.42
C ILE A 28 9.28 -0.20 -1.93
N LYS A 29 9.40 -0.36 -0.62
CA LYS A 29 10.15 -1.42 0.05
C LYS A 29 9.31 -2.07 1.13
N ILE A 30 9.66 -3.29 1.48
CA ILE A 30 9.16 -3.93 2.69
C ILE A 30 9.93 -3.35 3.88
N GLY A 31 9.20 -2.83 4.85
CA GLY A 31 9.74 -2.33 6.11
C GLY A 31 9.28 -3.19 7.28
N ARG A 32 10.12 -3.35 8.32
CA ARG A 32 9.74 -3.94 9.60
C ARG A 32 9.50 -2.85 10.62
N ILE A 33 8.35 -2.84 11.24
CA ILE A 33 8.04 -1.89 12.32
C ILE A 33 8.80 -2.32 13.57
N LEU A 34 9.75 -1.50 14.02
CA LEU A 34 10.57 -1.79 15.20
C LEU A 34 9.98 -1.21 16.48
N GLU A 35 9.46 0.01 16.40
CA GLU A 35 8.91 0.75 17.53
C GLU A 35 7.64 1.47 17.11
N VAL A 36 6.71 1.60 18.05
CA VAL A 36 5.47 2.38 17.90
C VAL A 36 5.29 3.21 19.15
N LYS A 37 5.00 4.50 19.00
CA LYS A 37 4.73 5.43 20.10
C LYS A 37 3.54 6.31 19.77
N PRO A 38 2.67 6.65 20.73
CA PRO A 38 1.63 7.63 20.53
C PRO A 38 2.21 8.99 20.12
N HIS A 39 1.55 9.66 19.18
CA HIS A 39 1.96 11.02 18.81
C HIS A 39 1.58 12.01 19.92
N PRO A 40 2.49 12.89 20.39
CA PRO A 40 2.22 13.76 21.54
C PRO A 40 1.12 14.79 21.27
N ASN A 41 0.94 15.20 20.01
CA ASN A 41 0.03 16.29 19.63
C ASN A 41 -1.10 15.83 18.70
N ALA A 42 -1.38 14.50 18.63
CA ALA A 42 -2.42 13.98 17.75
C ALA A 42 -2.95 12.61 18.20
N ASP A 43 -4.23 12.56 18.56
CA ASP A 43 -4.87 11.37 19.15
C ASP A 43 -5.00 10.17 18.20
N LYS A 44 -4.94 10.41 16.88
CA LYS A 44 -5.12 9.36 15.86
C LYS A 44 -3.81 8.87 15.25
N LEU A 45 -2.67 9.46 15.63
CA LEU A 45 -1.39 9.17 15.02
C LEU A 45 -0.48 8.35 15.94
N TYR A 46 0.31 7.48 15.32
CA TYR A 46 1.51 6.89 15.87
C TYR A 46 2.75 7.45 15.20
N ILE A 47 3.82 7.55 15.98
CA ILE A 47 5.19 7.70 15.49
C ILE A 47 5.78 6.30 15.48
N THR A 48 6.21 5.83 14.32
CA THR A 48 6.79 4.51 14.14
C THR A 48 8.24 4.60 13.70
N LYS A 49 9.07 3.65 14.12
CA LYS A 49 10.42 3.43 13.60
C LYS A 49 10.40 2.20 12.73
N VAL A 50 10.76 2.36 11.47
CA VAL A 50 10.68 1.30 10.46
C VAL A 50 12.08 0.96 9.95
N ASP A 51 12.44 -0.31 10.03
CA ASP A 51 13.67 -0.87 9.44
C ASP A 51 13.42 -1.21 7.97
N LEU A 52 14.25 -0.66 7.10
CA LEU A 52 14.22 -0.83 5.65
C LEU A 52 15.45 -1.60 5.13
N GLY A 53 16.08 -2.38 6.00
CA GLY A 53 17.27 -3.19 5.72
C GLY A 53 18.57 -2.40 5.82
N THR A 54 18.74 -1.40 4.97
CA THR A 54 19.98 -0.56 4.95
C THR A 54 19.86 0.73 5.75
N GLU A 55 18.66 1.08 6.15
CA GLU A 55 18.36 2.31 6.90
C GLU A 55 17.14 2.12 7.79
N GLN A 56 16.99 2.98 8.79
CA GLN A 56 15.79 3.07 9.61
C GLN A 56 15.16 4.45 9.44
N ARG A 57 13.83 4.51 9.39
CA ARG A 57 13.12 5.77 9.23
C ARG A 57 12.03 5.94 10.26
N GLN A 58 11.81 7.20 10.64
CA GLN A 58 10.64 7.61 11.38
C GLN A 58 9.48 7.86 10.40
N ILE A 59 8.34 7.23 10.66
CA ILE A 59 7.14 7.39 9.86
C ILE A 59 5.96 7.66 10.80
N VAL A 60 5.22 8.71 10.53
CA VAL A 60 4.00 9.05 11.27
C VAL A 60 2.80 8.50 10.52
N ALA A 61 1.94 7.74 11.21
CA ALA A 61 0.84 7.02 10.58
C ALA A 61 -0.48 7.14 11.37
N GLY A 62 -1.59 7.30 10.64
CA GLY A 62 -2.94 7.43 11.18
C GLY A 62 -3.58 6.09 11.55
N MET A 63 -2.93 5.31 12.40
CA MET A 63 -3.34 3.92 12.69
C MET A 63 -3.85 3.71 14.14
N LYS A 64 -3.75 4.71 15.02
CA LYS A 64 -4.02 4.56 16.44
C LYS A 64 -5.48 4.20 16.78
N THR A 65 -6.42 4.54 15.89
CA THR A 65 -7.83 4.17 16.06
C THR A 65 -8.15 2.75 15.60
N HIS A 66 -7.20 2.07 14.93
CA HIS A 66 -7.40 0.76 14.30
C HIS A 66 -6.49 -0.33 14.84
N TYR A 67 -5.34 0.04 15.41
CA TYR A 67 -4.31 -0.87 15.91
C TYR A 67 -3.82 -0.45 17.28
N LYS A 68 -3.55 -1.42 18.14
CA LYS A 68 -2.74 -1.22 19.33
C LYS A 68 -1.25 -1.25 18.95
N GLU A 69 -0.41 -0.71 19.82
CA GLU A 69 1.04 -0.62 19.57
C GLU A 69 1.69 -2.00 19.40
N ASP A 70 1.30 -2.95 20.25
CA ASP A 70 1.79 -4.33 20.24
C ASP A 70 1.35 -5.11 19.00
N GLU A 71 0.21 -4.76 18.40
CA GLU A 71 -0.24 -5.35 17.14
C GLU A 71 0.61 -4.94 15.94
N LEU A 72 1.31 -3.81 16.02
CA LEU A 72 2.10 -3.25 14.93
C LEU A 72 3.58 -3.65 14.99
N VAL A 73 4.16 -3.74 16.18
CA VAL A 73 5.58 -4.06 16.36
C VAL A 73 5.91 -5.43 15.77
N GLY A 74 7.00 -5.50 15.01
CA GLY A 74 7.48 -6.72 14.34
C GLY A 74 6.85 -6.98 12.97
N LYS A 75 5.72 -6.33 12.61
CA LYS A 75 5.07 -6.55 11.31
C LYS A 75 5.93 -6.05 10.15
N LEU A 76 5.86 -6.80 9.06
CA LEU A 76 6.35 -6.37 7.75
C LEU A 76 5.25 -5.60 7.04
N VAL A 77 5.57 -4.49 6.40
CA VAL A 77 4.61 -3.62 5.71
C VAL A 77 5.22 -2.97 4.48
N ALA A 78 4.45 -2.85 3.41
CA ALA A 78 4.87 -2.11 2.23
C ALA A 78 4.97 -0.61 2.55
N THR A 79 6.10 0.00 2.19
CA THR A 79 6.44 1.38 2.58
C THR A 79 7.04 2.12 1.40
N ILE A 80 6.50 3.28 1.05
CA ILE A 80 7.14 4.19 0.09
C ILE A 80 8.23 5.01 0.79
N VAL A 81 9.44 4.96 0.23
CA VAL A 81 10.64 5.53 0.86
C VAL A 81 11.21 6.76 0.14
N ASN A 82 10.76 7.05 -1.08
CA ASN A 82 11.17 8.27 -1.78
C ASN A 82 10.07 9.35 -1.80
N LEU A 83 9.09 9.26 -0.91
CA LEU A 83 8.15 10.35 -0.68
C LEU A 83 8.89 11.53 -0.03
N GLU A 84 8.53 12.77 -0.42
CA GLU A 84 9.02 13.96 0.27
C GLU A 84 8.67 13.92 1.76
N PRO A 85 9.62 14.17 2.67
CA PRO A 85 9.32 14.24 4.09
C PRO A 85 8.25 15.29 4.39
N ALA A 86 7.36 14.98 5.31
CA ALA A 86 6.27 15.87 5.72
C ALA A 86 6.26 16.06 7.24
N MET A 87 6.00 17.29 7.67
CA MET A 87 5.77 17.61 9.08
C MET A 87 4.30 17.35 9.45
N LEU A 88 4.05 16.35 10.25
CA LEU A 88 2.72 15.98 10.73
C LEU A 88 2.58 16.36 12.20
N ARG A 89 1.83 17.43 12.49
CA ARG A 89 1.62 17.96 13.85
C ARG A 89 2.93 18.21 14.63
N GLY A 90 3.99 18.65 13.94
CA GLY A 90 5.30 18.96 14.53
C GLY A 90 6.29 17.79 14.56
N VAL A 91 5.92 16.64 14.03
CA VAL A 91 6.81 15.46 13.89
C VAL A 91 7.06 15.14 12.43
N GLU A 92 8.32 14.96 12.05
CA GLU A 92 8.68 14.59 10.68
C GLU A 92 8.34 13.14 10.37
N SER A 93 7.71 12.92 9.20
CA SER A 93 7.49 11.62 8.59
C SER A 93 8.33 11.50 7.32
N ALA A 94 9.27 10.57 7.29
CA ALA A 94 10.21 10.35 6.17
C ALA A 94 9.81 9.17 5.27
N GLY A 95 8.51 9.01 5.02
CA GLY A 95 7.92 7.98 4.19
C GLY A 95 6.47 7.72 4.58
N MET A 96 5.85 6.70 3.99
CA MET A 96 4.47 6.31 4.30
C MET A 96 4.31 4.80 4.18
N MET A 97 3.71 4.17 5.19
CA MET A 97 3.30 2.77 5.16
C MET A 97 1.98 2.63 4.41
N PHE A 98 1.84 1.58 3.62
CA PHE A 98 0.62 1.33 2.87
C PHE A 98 -0.41 0.57 3.70
N ALA A 99 -1.65 1.01 3.59
CA ALA A 99 -2.80 0.32 4.12
C ALA A 99 -3.94 0.31 3.11
N PHE A 100 -4.72 -0.76 3.10
CA PHE A 100 -6.02 -0.78 2.48
C PHE A 100 -6.97 0.06 3.33
N ASP A 101 -7.72 0.92 2.67
CA ASP A 101 -8.68 1.84 3.28
C ASP A 101 -10.07 1.55 2.72
N GLU A 102 -10.98 1.19 3.60
CA GLU A 102 -12.39 0.99 3.32
C GLU A 102 -13.21 2.13 3.89
N GLU A 103 -14.13 2.65 3.10
CA GLU A 103 -15.09 3.69 3.49
C GLU A 103 -14.44 4.98 4.08
N GLY A 104 -13.26 5.38 3.55
CA GLY A 104 -12.62 6.63 3.96
C GLY A 104 -12.04 6.59 5.38
N GLY A 105 -11.48 5.45 5.78
CA GLY A 105 -10.79 5.29 7.04
C GLY A 105 -11.64 4.69 8.16
N LYS A 106 -12.82 4.16 7.89
CA LYS A 106 -13.59 3.41 8.90
C LYS A 106 -12.95 2.08 9.24
N ARG A 107 -12.37 1.42 8.25
CA ARG A 107 -11.60 0.19 8.41
C ARG A 107 -10.33 0.31 7.59
N ILE A 108 -9.21 -0.06 8.20
CA ILE A 108 -7.92 -0.14 7.54
C ILE A 108 -7.25 -1.48 7.81
N ALA A 109 -6.49 -1.98 6.83
CA ALA A 109 -5.65 -3.16 6.96
C ALA A 109 -4.29 -2.88 6.34
N LEU A 110 -3.20 -3.18 7.04
CA LEU A 110 -1.85 -3.02 6.48
C LEU A 110 -1.67 -3.86 5.22
N VAL A 111 -0.91 -3.31 4.26
CA VAL A 111 -0.44 -4.04 3.08
C VAL A 111 0.83 -4.77 3.46
N VAL A 112 0.76 -6.09 3.53
CA VAL A 112 1.83 -6.96 4.02
C VAL A 112 2.21 -8.00 2.96
N PRO A 113 3.44 -8.58 2.99
CA PRO A 113 3.76 -9.72 2.16
C PRO A 113 3.00 -10.98 2.63
N ASP A 114 2.48 -11.78 1.69
CA ASP A 114 1.81 -13.07 1.95
C ASP A 114 2.82 -14.23 1.93
N GLY A 115 3.84 -14.13 2.72
CA GLY A 115 4.93 -15.10 2.82
C GLY A 115 6.20 -14.50 3.38
N GLU A 116 7.30 -15.22 3.21
CA GLU A 116 8.62 -14.77 3.66
C GLU A 116 9.11 -13.57 2.82
N ALA A 117 9.45 -12.49 3.49
CA ALA A 117 10.06 -11.31 2.91
C ALA A 117 11.03 -10.67 3.90
N ARG A 118 11.94 -9.84 3.40
CA ARG A 118 12.98 -9.20 4.23
C ARG A 118 12.81 -7.67 4.22
N PRO A 119 13.15 -7.00 5.33
CA PRO A 119 13.27 -5.55 5.33
C PRO A 119 14.21 -5.06 4.23
N GLY A 120 13.80 -4.03 3.50
CA GLY A 120 14.56 -3.48 2.38
C GLY A 120 14.25 -4.08 1.02
N GLU A 121 13.57 -5.23 0.95
CA GLU A 121 13.16 -5.85 -0.31
C GLU A 121 12.21 -4.93 -1.09
N ARG A 122 12.45 -4.77 -2.40
CA ARG A 122 11.63 -3.90 -3.24
C ARG A 122 10.28 -4.52 -3.52
N VAL A 123 9.28 -3.64 -3.67
CA VAL A 123 7.95 -3.99 -4.18
C VAL A 123 7.88 -3.58 -5.64
N LEU A 124 7.42 -4.49 -6.47
CA LEU A 124 7.32 -4.37 -7.93
C LEU A 124 5.88 -4.61 -8.39
N ALA A 125 5.54 -4.09 -9.55
CA ALA A 125 4.31 -4.43 -10.26
C ALA A 125 4.60 -5.58 -11.23
N LEU A 126 4.01 -6.74 -10.98
CA LEU A 126 4.31 -7.99 -11.68
C LEU A 126 4.04 -7.87 -13.19
N GLY A 127 5.02 -8.25 -14.00
CA GLY A 127 4.93 -8.18 -15.47
C GLY A 127 5.15 -6.79 -16.06
N ARG A 128 5.37 -5.75 -15.23
CA ARG A 128 5.78 -4.42 -15.70
C ARG A 128 7.30 -4.26 -15.66
N PRO A 129 7.88 -3.49 -16.59
CA PRO A 129 9.27 -3.10 -16.46
C PRO A 129 9.53 -2.37 -15.13
N VAL A 130 10.68 -2.59 -14.55
CA VAL A 130 11.09 -1.81 -13.36
C VAL A 130 11.28 -0.36 -13.79
N GLY A 131 10.48 0.51 -13.21
CA GLY A 131 10.54 1.94 -13.50
C GLY A 131 11.84 2.60 -13.03
N VAL A 132 12.11 3.81 -13.53
CA VAL A 132 13.24 4.63 -13.11
C VAL A 132 12.81 5.54 -11.97
N PRO A 133 13.21 5.24 -10.73
CA PRO A 133 12.81 6.03 -9.58
C PRO A 133 13.36 7.46 -9.67
N VAL A 134 12.59 8.43 -9.17
CA VAL A 134 13.08 9.79 -8.89
C VAL A 134 13.58 9.90 -7.45
N ALA A 135 14.44 10.87 -7.19
CA ALA A 135 14.99 11.08 -5.85
C ALA A 135 13.90 11.35 -4.80
N LYS A 136 12.91 12.15 -5.16
CA LYS A 136 11.74 12.46 -4.32
C LYS A 136 10.47 12.59 -5.16
N ILE A 137 9.34 12.16 -4.57
CA ILE A 137 8.01 12.29 -5.14
C ILE A 137 7.11 13.07 -4.17
N GLY A 138 6.41 14.09 -4.67
CA GLY A 138 5.47 14.86 -3.87
C GLY A 138 4.21 14.07 -3.53
N PHE A 139 3.60 14.33 -2.37
CA PHE A 139 2.36 13.67 -1.95
C PHE A 139 1.21 13.83 -2.96
N LYS A 140 1.14 14.99 -3.63
CA LYS A 140 0.15 15.27 -4.69
C LYS A 140 0.33 14.33 -5.90
N ASP A 141 1.58 14.07 -6.29
CA ASP A 141 1.89 13.21 -7.42
C ASP A 141 1.72 11.74 -7.05
N PHE A 142 2.07 11.35 -5.82
CA PHE A 142 1.73 10.04 -5.27
C PHE A 142 0.22 9.80 -5.30
N GLY A 143 -0.60 10.80 -4.99
CA GLY A 143 -2.06 10.74 -5.04
C GLY A 143 -2.67 10.43 -6.44
N ARG A 144 -1.84 10.45 -7.51
CA ARG A 144 -2.24 10.03 -8.87
C ARG A 144 -2.09 8.53 -9.11
N ILE A 145 -1.54 7.79 -8.14
CA ILE A 145 -1.39 6.34 -8.23
C ILE A 145 -2.64 5.69 -7.66
N GLU A 146 -3.27 4.83 -8.45
CA GLU A 146 -4.40 4.03 -7.99
C GLU A 146 -3.95 2.59 -7.73
N MET A 147 -4.07 2.17 -6.48
CA MET A 147 -3.87 0.80 -6.06
C MET A 147 -5.12 0.33 -5.31
N ARG A 148 -5.51 -0.93 -5.52
CA ARG A 148 -6.71 -1.51 -4.93
C ARG A 148 -6.47 -2.93 -4.44
N GLY A 149 -7.35 -3.36 -3.55
CA GLY A 149 -7.51 -4.76 -3.24
C GLY A 149 -8.23 -5.49 -4.37
N ALA A 150 -7.74 -6.66 -4.72
CA ALA A 150 -8.29 -7.53 -5.75
C ALA A 150 -8.20 -8.99 -5.30
N VAL A 151 -8.86 -9.90 -6.01
CA VAL A 151 -8.84 -11.32 -5.69
C VAL A 151 -8.25 -12.11 -6.88
N ALA A 152 -7.28 -12.96 -6.61
CA ALA A 152 -6.81 -13.98 -7.56
C ALA A 152 -7.88 -15.07 -7.64
N VAL A 153 -8.71 -15.08 -8.70
CA VAL A 153 -9.86 -16.00 -8.81
C VAL A 153 -9.48 -17.38 -9.32
N SER A 154 -8.47 -17.46 -10.18
CA SER A 154 -7.91 -18.75 -10.64
C SER A 154 -6.40 -18.66 -10.87
N VAL A 155 -5.75 -19.81 -10.78
CA VAL A 155 -4.33 -19.99 -11.11
C VAL A 155 -4.22 -21.18 -12.05
N GLU A 156 -3.79 -20.93 -13.29
CA GLU A 156 -3.65 -21.95 -14.34
C GLU A 156 -2.22 -21.89 -14.90
N GLY A 157 -1.39 -22.84 -14.48
CA GLY A 157 0.04 -22.82 -14.78
C GLY A 157 0.69 -21.54 -14.21
N GLU A 158 1.28 -20.74 -15.11
CA GLU A 158 1.88 -19.44 -14.75
C GLU A 158 0.89 -18.26 -14.88
N THR A 159 -0.37 -18.50 -15.20
CA THR A 159 -1.36 -17.44 -15.39
C THR A 159 -2.27 -17.33 -14.18
N VAL A 160 -2.36 -16.15 -13.61
CA VAL A 160 -3.29 -15.80 -12.53
C VAL A 160 -4.35 -14.87 -13.08
N SER A 161 -5.62 -15.28 -13.00
CA SER A 161 -6.76 -14.41 -13.28
C SER A 161 -7.13 -13.64 -12.03
N VAL A 162 -7.24 -12.32 -12.17
CA VAL A 162 -7.48 -11.39 -11.07
C VAL A 162 -8.78 -10.63 -11.31
N GLU A 163 -9.59 -10.52 -10.27
CA GLU A 163 -10.82 -9.73 -10.26
C GLU A 163 -10.71 -8.57 -9.28
N ALA A 164 -10.75 -7.36 -9.81
CA ALA A 164 -10.95 -6.11 -9.09
C ALA A 164 -12.41 -5.63 -9.29
N PRO A 165 -12.94 -4.69 -8.50
CA PRO A 165 -14.33 -4.29 -8.56
C PRO A 165 -14.84 -3.82 -9.92
N ASP A 166 -13.98 -3.17 -10.70
CA ASP A 166 -14.31 -2.53 -11.97
C ASP A 166 -13.70 -3.21 -13.20
N ARG A 167 -12.82 -4.22 -13.00
CA ARG A 167 -12.16 -4.93 -14.10
C ARG A 167 -11.63 -6.30 -13.72
N LYS A 168 -11.45 -7.12 -14.76
CA LYS A 168 -10.73 -8.41 -14.69
C LYS A 168 -9.48 -8.31 -15.54
N PHE A 169 -8.40 -8.92 -15.09
CA PHE A 169 -7.14 -8.99 -15.82
C PHE A 169 -6.38 -10.26 -15.47
N SER A 170 -5.37 -10.57 -16.24
CA SER A 170 -4.50 -11.72 -15.97
C SER A 170 -3.05 -11.28 -15.90
N VAL A 171 -2.29 -11.92 -15.04
CA VAL A 171 -0.85 -11.70 -14.90
C VAL A 171 -0.12 -13.02 -15.00
N LYS A 172 1.09 -12.99 -15.56
CA LYS A 172 2.01 -14.13 -15.43
C LYS A 172 2.65 -14.07 -14.06
N ALA A 173 2.51 -15.11 -13.28
CA ALA A 173 2.94 -15.16 -11.89
C ALA A 173 3.68 -16.46 -11.58
N GLY A 174 4.53 -16.40 -10.55
CA GLY A 174 5.17 -17.58 -9.99
C GLY A 174 4.23 -18.37 -9.05
N PRO A 175 4.75 -19.41 -8.41
CA PRO A 175 3.97 -20.38 -7.61
C PRO A 175 3.40 -19.84 -6.30
N ALA A 176 3.69 -18.57 -5.95
CA ALA A 176 3.24 -17.97 -4.69
C ALA A 176 1.76 -17.52 -4.70
N PHE A 177 1.09 -17.56 -5.86
CA PHE A 177 -0.33 -17.20 -5.97
C PHE A 177 -1.25 -18.40 -5.74
N ARG A 178 -2.39 -18.13 -5.08
CA ARG A 178 -3.42 -19.15 -4.79
C ARG A 178 -4.81 -18.65 -5.18
N PRO A 179 -5.71 -19.53 -5.67
CA PRO A 179 -7.10 -19.16 -5.87
C PRO A 179 -7.76 -18.67 -4.57
N GLY A 180 -8.55 -17.60 -4.67
CA GLY A 180 -9.18 -16.93 -3.53
C GLY A 180 -8.27 -15.98 -2.74
N GLN A 181 -7.00 -15.87 -3.11
CA GLN A 181 -6.05 -14.97 -2.42
C GLN A 181 -6.41 -13.51 -2.68
N TYR A 182 -6.46 -12.73 -1.58
CA TYR A 182 -6.56 -11.28 -1.68
C TYR A 182 -5.19 -10.68 -1.96
N ILE A 183 -5.10 -9.77 -2.91
CA ILE A 183 -3.84 -9.17 -3.35
C ILE A 183 -3.97 -7.65 -3.47
N ALA A 184 -2.85 -6.95 -3.31
CA ALA A 184 -2.73 -5.55 -3.72
C ALA A 184 -2.46 -5.49 -5.23
N ALA A 185 -3.20 -4.66 -5.95
CA ALA A 185 -3.07 -4.48 -7.39
C ALA A 185 -2.90 -3.01 -7.77
N LEU A 186 -2.01 -2.75 -8.71
CA LEU A 186 -1.84 -1.48 -9.40
C LEU A 186 -2.88 -1.39 -10.52
N MET A 187 -3.65 -0.31 -10.56
CA MET A 187 -4.74 -0.09 -11.51
C MET A 187 -4.31 0.80 -12.70
N ALA A 188 -3.13 0.52 -13.27
CA ALA A 188 -2.60 1.19 -14.45
C ALA A 188 -3.31 0.74 -15.75
N GLU A 189 -2.94 1.30 -16.91
CA GLU A 189 -3.40 0.84 -18.24
C GLU A 189 -3.24 -0.68 -18.39
N THR A 190 -2.05 -1.17 -18.04
CA THR A 190 -1.80 -2.60 -17.84
C THR A 190 -1.81 -2.87 -16.34
N PRO A 191 -2.92 -3.38 -15.78
CA PRO A 191 -3.00 -3.68 -14.36
C PRO A 191 -2.00 -4.77 -13.97
N ALA A 192 -1.52 -4.71 -12.72
CA ALA A 192 -0.54 -5.65 -12.23
C ALA A 192 -0.74 -5.97 -10.75
N ALA A 193 -0.48 -7.21 -10.35
CA ALA A 193 -0.35 -7.54 -8.93
C ALA A 193 0.92 -6.92 -8.35
N LEU A 194 0.86 -6.46 -7.11
CA LEU A 194 2.03 -5.99 -6.38
C LEU A 194 2.70 -7.19 -5.69
N VAL A 195 3.98 -7.34 -5.92
CA VAL A 195 4.80 -8.43 -5.37
C VAL A 195 6.10 -7.87 -4.80
N THR A 196 6.75 -8.61 -3.91
CA THR A 196 8.14 -8.33 -3.54
C THR A 196 9.08 -8.73 -4.67
N GLU A 197 10.32 -8.31 -4.63
CA GLU A 197 11.36 -8.65 -5.61
C GLU A 197 11.59 -10.18 -5.69
N SER A 198 11.37 -10.91 -4.60
CA SER A 198 11.38 -12.38 -4.55
C SER A 198 10.08 -13.03 -5.07
N GLY A 199 9.11 -12.25 -5.51
CA GLY A 199 7.85 -12.73 -6.10
C GLY A 199 6.73 -13.03 -5.10
N VAL A 200 6.86 -12.65 -3.83
CA VAL A 200 5.82 -12.82 -2.82
C VAL A 200 4.71 -11.79 -3.02
N PRO A 201 3.45 -12.20 -3.21
CA PRO A 201 2.33 -11.27 -3.37
C PRO A 201 2.12 -10.40 -2.13
N LEU A 202 1.70 -9.15 -2.32
CA LEU A 202 1.24 -8.30 -1.24
C LEU A 202 -0.25 -8.51 -0.99
N THR A 203 -0.62 -8.65 0.27
CA THR A 203 -1.97 -8.92 0.74
C THR A 203 -2.37 -8.01 1.89
N ARG A 204 -3.57 -8.24 2.42
CA ARG A 204 -4.09 -7.59 3.63
C ARG A 204 -3.69 -8.36 4.89
N GLU A 205 -3.37 -7.62 5.93
CA GLU A 205 -3.04 -8.21 7.25
C GLU A 205 -4.30 -8.69 8.00
N ARG A 206 -5.45 -8.05 7.77
CA ARG A 206 -6.77 -8.41 8.35
C ARG A 206 -7.88 -8.25 7.31
N GLU A 207 -9.07 -8.77 7.62
CA GLU A 207 -10.20 -8.70 6.71
C GLU A 207 -10.58 -7.27 6.33
N ILE A 208 -10.70 -7.03 5.02
CA ILE A 208 -11.14 -5.79 4.39
C ILE A 208 -11.85 -6.12 3.08
N ALA A 209 -12.77 -5.28 2.63
CA ALA A 209 -13.55 -5.52 1.43
C ALA A 209 -12.69 -5.58 0.15
N ASN A 210 -13.13 -6.36 -0.83
CA ASN A 210 -12.55 -6.31 -2.17
C ASN A 210 -12.74 -4.89 -2.76
N GLY A 211 -11.68 -4.36 -3.38
CA GLY A 211 -11.67 -3.03 -3.94
C GLY A 211 -11.32 -1.90 -2.97
N ALA A 212 -11.01 -2.20 -1.70
CA ALA A 212 -10.48 -1.21 -0.78
C ALA A 212 -9.26 -0.50 -1.41
N ARG A 213 -9.20 0.82 -1.29
CA ARG A 213 -8.08 1.61 -1.84
C ARG A 213 -6.83 1.37 -1.02
N VAL A 214 -5.69 1.29 -1.68
CA VAL A 214 -4.38 1.32 -1.00
C VAL A 214 -3.93 2.77 -0.91
N ARG A 215 -3.62 3.20 0.29
CA ARG A 215 -3.10 4.53 0.60
C ARG A 215 -1.84 4.43 1.43
#